data_9a9375cd8a6ce283d55b34c73eb018d5
#
_entry.id   9a9375cd8a6ce283d55b34c73eb018d5
#
_cell.length_a   1.000
_cell.length_b   1.000
_cell.length_c   1.000
_cell.angle_alpha   90.00
_cell.angle_beta   90.00
_cell.angle_gamma   90.00
#
_symmetry.space_group_name_H-M   'P 1'
#
loop_
_entity.id
_entity.type
_entity.pdbx_description
1 polymer ?
#
loop_
_entity_poly.entity_id
_entity_poly.type
_entity_poly.pdbx_seq_one_letter_code
_entity_poly.pdbx_strand_id
1 'polypeptide(L)'
;MPRTSDTRPVLGRPDATAALVEEVVDGDPEKLRAATAAVLRHWESAEWPAGLLAVSLFTGTDDTSLLVYSQWSARAGHGDDLPAAFDALRPDWRALGYTPGEPRVFELYRRVQPAVLPDPLPPVGCYPAAFFSMNDGQTARAWVDGLLGTEEETIGEDRAYPGAIAANFHVSADDSGIFLLSEWASEAEALVHIKAEIEPLLEYMGQAEAGPGRRYTFHATAATAG
;
A
#
# COMPACT_ATOMS: atom_id res chain seq x y z
N MET A 1 7.81 0.06 23.93
CA MET A 1 8.58 -0.66 22.92
C MET A 1 7.60 -1.16 21.88
N PRO A 2 7.89 -1.04 20.60
CA PRO A 2 7.04 -1.59 19.57
C PRO A 2 6.96 -3.12 19.70
N ARG A 3 5.86 -3.70 19.27
CA ARG A 3 5.68 -5.15 19.19
C ARG A 3 5.19 -5.53 17.81
N THR A 4 5.77 -6.57 17.28
CA THR A 4 5.29 -7.18 16.05
C THR A 4 4.12 -8.12 16.34
N SER A 5 3.16 -8.14 15.44
CA SER A 5 1.97 -8.99 15.51
C SER A 5 1.51 -9.38 14.11
N ASP A 6 0.64 -10.38 14.04
CA ASP A 6 -0.11 -10.78 12.85
C ASP A 6 -1.40 -9.97 12.66
N THR A 7 -1.59 -8.93 13.48
CA THR A 7 -2.73 -8.01 13.34
C THR A 7 -2.56 -7.18 12.07
N ARG A 8 -3.53 -7.30 11.17
CA ARG A 8 -3.52 -6.56 9.90
C ARG A 8 -3.60 -5.07 10.09
N PRO A 9 -2.98 -4.27 9.21
CA PRO A 9 -3.09 -2.83 9.25
C PRO A 9 -4.53 -2.39 8.98
N VAL A 10 -4.96 -1.37 9.69
CA VAL A 10 -6.18 -0.63 9.36
C VAL A 10 -5.77 0.47 8.40
N LEU A 11 -5.86 0.22 7.08
CA LEU A 11 -5.36 1.16 6.06
C LEU A 11 -6.11 2.50 6.10
N GLY A 12 -7.40 2.50 6.42
CA GLY A 12 -8.24 3.70 6.53
C GLY A 12 -8.35 4.26 7.96
N ARG A 13 -7.29 4.17 8.79
CA ARG A 13 -7.34 4.68 10.15
C ARG A 13 -7.43 6.23 10.20
N PRO A 14 -8.34 6.79 11.00
CA PRO A 14 -8.64 8.22 10.97
C PRO A 14 -7.58 9.12 11.62
N ASP A 15 -6.66 8.55 12.42
CA ASP A 15 -5.58 9.27 13.09
C ASP A 15 -4.29 9.31 12.27
N ALA A 16 -4.25 8.63 11.12
CA ALA A 16 -3.15 8.72 10.17
C ALA A 16 -3.37 9.90 9.21
N THR A 17 -2.39 10.79 9.13
CA THR A 17 -2.38 11.93 8.21
C THR A 17 -1.44 11.71 7.03
N ALA A 18 -0.51 10.75 7.13
CA ALA A 18 0.37 10.37 6.06
C ALA A 18 0.66 8.87 6.08
N ALA A 19 0.96 8.34 4.92
CA ALA A 19 1.55 7.02 4.73
C ALA A 19 2.91 7.18 4.03
N LEU A 20 3.92 6.45 4.49
CA LEU A 20 5.17 6.34 3.77
C LEU A 20 5.32 4.90 3.29
N VAL A 21 5.63 4.76 2.00
CA VAL A 21 5.65 3.48 1.30
C VAL A 21 7.01 3.27 0.66
N GLU A 22 7.61 2.12 0.92
CA GLU A 22 8.84 1.67 0.26
C GLU A 22 8.61 0.28 -0.34
N GLU A 23 8.89 0.14 -1.62
CA GLU A 23 8.94 -1.14 -2.30
C GLU A 23 10.40 -1.56 -2.47
N VAL A 24 10.72 -2.78 -2.11
CA VAL A 24 12.05 -3.38 -2.32
C VAL A 24 11.90 -4.63 -3.16
N VAL A 25 12.81 -4.82 -4.10
CA VAL A 25 12.71 -5.81 -5.17
C VAL A 25 14.00 -6.61 -5.34
N ASP A 26 13.99 -7.54 -6.30
CA ASP A 26 15.13 -8.37 -6.69
C ASP A 26 15.68 -9.25 -5.54
N GLY A 27 14.80 -9.58 -4.59
CA GLY A 27 15.14 -10.48 -3.49
C GLY A 27 15.34 -11.92 -3.96
N ASP A 28 16.08 -12.67 -3.15
CA ASP A 28 16.27 -14.11 -3.33
C ASP A 28 15.14 -14.84 -2.60
N PRO A 29 14.27 -15.60 -3.29
CA PRO A 29 13.15 -16.32 -2.66
C PRO A 29 13.60 -17.27 -1.53
N GLU A 30 14.79 -17.88 -1.64
CA GLU A 30 15.32 -18.78 -0.61
C GLU A 30 15.65 -18.02 0.69
N LYS A 31 15.90 -16.70 0.60
CA LYS A 31 16.23 -15.85 1.74
C LYS A 31 15.03 -15.09 2.31
N LEU A 32 13.86 -15.14 1.67
CA LEU A 32 12.68 -14.35 2.05
C LEU A 32 12.35 -14.48 3.55
N ARG A 33 12.31 -15.72 4.08
CA ARG A 33 12.03 -15.96 5.50
C ARG A 33 13.09 -15.32 6.42
N ALA A 34 14.36 -15.39 6.06
CA ALA A 34 15.43 -14.81 6.86
C ALA A 34 15.38 -13.28 6.79
N ALA A 35 15.09 -12.72 5.64
CA ALA A 35 14.96 -11.29 5.42
C ALA A 35 13.77 -10.72 6.21
N THR A 36 12.59 -11.30 6.10
CA THR A 36 11.41 -10.85 6.86
C THR A 36 11.64 -10.91 8.36
N ALA A 37 12.23 -12.00 8.86
CA ALA A 37 12.59 -12.12 10.28
C ALA A 37 13.64 -11.06 10.71
N ALA A 38 14.56 -10.68 9.85
CA ALA A 38 15.54 -9.63 10.14
C ALA A 38 14.88 -8.24 10.22
N VAL A 39 13.95 -7.94 9.31
CA VAL A 39 13.14 -6.71 9.32
C VAL A 39 12.38 -6.58 10.64
N LEU A 40 11.66 -7.62 11.05
CA LEU A 40 10.86 -7.57 12.28
C LEU A 40 11.76 -7.37 13.52
N ARG A 41 12.89 -8.08 13.61
CA ARG A 41 13.86 -7.85 14.71
C ARG A 41 14.42 -6.42 14.72
N HIS A 42 14.68 -5.86 13.54
CA HIS A 42 15.13 -4.47 13.41
C HIS A 42 14.06 -3.52 13.98
N TRP A 43 12.80 -3.65 13.59
CA TRP A 43 11.72 -2.82 14.12
C TRP A 43 11.49 -2.95 15.62
N GLU A 44 11.62 -4.15 16.17
CA GLU A 44 11.52 -4.37 17.63
C GLU A 44 12.64 -3.70 18.44
N SER A 45 13.82 -3.51 17.82
CA SER A 45 14.99 -2.90 18.45
C SER A 45 15.18 -1.42 18.12
N ALA A 46 14.55 -0.92 17.06
CA ALA A 46 14.67 0.46 16.61
C ALA A 46 14.04 1.45 17.61
N GLU A 47 14.59 2.66 17.66
CA GLU A 47 13.90 3.78 18.29
C GLU A 47 12.64 4.12 17.51
N TRP A 48 11.49 4.15 18.19
CA TRP A 48 10.21 4.41 17.56
C TRP A 48 10.04 5.90 17.29
N PRO A 49 9.99 6.34 16.03
CA PRO A 49 9.89 7.75 15.70
C PRO A 49 8.62 8.40 16.25
N ALA A 50 8.73 9.67 16.63
CA ALA A 50 7.57 10.43 17.07
C ALA A 50 6.51 10.51 15.94
N GLY A 51 5.26 10.21 16.27
CA GLY A 51 4.16 10.23 15.31
C GLY A 51 4.00 8.97 14.47
N LEU A 52 4.93 8.03 14.48
CA LEU A 52 4.71 6.74 13.84
C LEU A 52 3.63 5.95 14.59
N LEU A 53 2.60 5.57 13.88
CA LEU A 53 1.44 4.84 14.41
C LEU A 53 1.60 3.32 14.24
N ALA A 54 2.04 2.91 13.06
CA ALA A 54 2.29 1.52 12.70
C ALA A 54 3.21 1.42 11.49
N VAL A 55 3.94 0.32 11.40
CA VAL A 55 4.65 -0.08 10.18
C VAL A 55 4.30 -1.53 9.87
N SER A 56 3.97 -1.81 8.62
CA SER A 56 3.52 -3.11 8.14
C SER A 56 4.43 -3.63 7.03
N LEU A 57 4.71 -4.91 7.09
CA LEU A 57 5.47 -5.63 6.08
C LEU A 57 4.54 -6.53 5.28
N PHE A 58 4.67 -6.47 3.97
CA PHE A 58 4.00 -7.37 3.04
C PHE A 58 5.04 -8.07 2.19
N THR A 59 4.78 -9.32 1.84
CA THR A 59 5.63 -10.13 0.96
C THR A 59 4.98 -10.27 -0.40
N GLY A 60 5.73 -10.04 -1.46
CA GLY A 60 5.25 -10.24 -2.83
C GLY A 60 4.86 -11.68 -3.09
N THR A 61 3.82 -11.89 -3.89
CA THR A 61 3.41 -13.24 -4.34
C THR A 61 4.43 -13.86 -5.32
N ASP A 62 5.40 -13.06 -5.75
CA ASP A 62 6.57 -13.48 -6.54
C ASP A 62 7.75 -13.98 -5.68
N ASP A 63 7.64 -13.91 -4.35
CA ASP A 63 8.68 -14.22 -3.36
C ASP A 63 9.98 -13.40 -3.51
N THR A 64 10.00 -12.38 -4.39
CA THR A 64 11.18 -11.56 -4.70
C THR A 64 11.05 -10.11 -4.28
N SER A 65 9.85 -9.69 -3.84
CA SER A 65 9.58 -8.32 -3.46
C SER A 65 8.99 -8.21 -2.05
N LEU A 66 9.24 -7.06 -1.42
CA LEU A 66 8.63 -6.68 -0.15
C LEU A 66 8.03 -5.27 -0.30
N LEU A 67 6.95 -5.02 0.42
CA LEU A 67 6.37 -3.69 0.54
C LEU A 67 6.34 -3.32 2.03
N VAL A 68 6.94 -2.18 2.35
CA VAL A 68 6.83 -1.55 3.67
C VAL A 68 5.83 -0.42 3.58
N TYR A 69 4.82 -0.47 4.43
CA TYR A 69 3.77 0.54 4.52
C TYR A 69 3.70 1.05 5.96
N SER A 70 4.02 2.32 6.17
CA SER A 70 3.98 2.95 7.49
C SER A 70 2.94 4.06 7.55
N GLN A 71 2.29 4.21 8.71
CA GLN A 71 1.24 5.19 8.95
C GLN A 71 1.67 6.17 10.02
N TRP A 72 1.47 7.46 9.76
CA TRP A 72 1.98 8.54 10.56
C TRP A 72 0.88 9.52 10.94
N SER A 73 0.91 10.00 12.19
CA SER A 73 0.02 11.06 12.67
C SER A 73 0.64 12.44 12.41
N ALA A 74 -0.17 13.48 12.54
CA ALA A 74 0.28 14.88 12.43
C ALA A 74 1.44 15.26 13.37
N ARG A 75 1.74 14.45 14.39
CA ARG A 75 2.88 14.66 15.31
C ARG A 75 4.24 14.39 14.67
N ALA A 76 4.27 13.70 13.55
CA ALA A 76 5.50 13.36 12.84
C ALA A 76 6.12 14.54 12.06
N GLY A 77 5.46 15.71 12.03
CA GLY A 77 5.85 16.82 11.17
C GLY A 77 5.19 16.76 9.80
N HIS A 78 5.65 17.55 8.86
CA HIS A 78 5.12 17.60 7.50
C HIS A 78 6.09 16.91 6.52
N GLY A 79 5.54 16.38 5.45
CA GLY A 79 6.12 15.69 4.29
C GLY A 79 7.65 15.49 4.22
N ASP A 80 8.41 16.55 4.28
CA ASP A 80 9.88 16.51 4.08
C ASP A 80 10.65 15.87 5.26
N ASP A 81 10.07 15.85 6.47
CA ASP A 81 10.72 15.27 7.67
C ASP A 81 10.48 13.75 7.76
N LEU A 82 9.42 13.24 7.13
CA LEU A 82 9.01 11.84 7.25
C LEU A 82 10.03 10.84 6.69
N PRO A 83 10.66 11.06 5.50
CA PRO A 83 11.68 10.14 4.99
C PRO A 83 12.85 9.99 5.94
N ALA A 84 13.34 11.08 6.55
CA ALA A 84 14.44 11.04 7.52
C ALA A 84 14.03 10.29 8.81
N ALA A 85 12.80 10.48 9.30
CA ALA A 85 12.28 9.73 10.44
C ALA A 85 12.10 8.25 10.13
N PHE A 86 11.72 7.92 8.88
CA PHE A 86 11.56 6.54 8.43
C PHE A 86 12.90 5.81 8.28
N ASP A 87 13.99 6.50 8.00
CA ASP A 87 15.32 5.89 7.85
C ASP A 87 15.74 5.06 9.09
N ALA A 88 15.29 5.44 10.27
CA ALA A 88 15.53 4.66 11.49
C ALA A 88 14.87 3.27 11.48
N LEU A 89 13.83 3.08 10.66
CA LEU A 89 13.08 1.83 10.51
C LEU A 89 13.56 1.00 9.31
N ARG A 90 14.42 1.56 8.48
CA ARG A 90 14.93 0.86 7.28
C ARG A 90 16.07 -0.07 7.68
N PRO A 91 15.95 -1.38 7.48
CA PRO A 91 17.09 -2.26 7.60
C PRO A 91 18.08 -2.02 6.44
N ASP A 92 19.26 -2.60 6.54
CA ASP A 92 20.16 -2.64 5.38
C ASP A 92 19.62 -3.65 4.34
N TRP A 93 18.76 -3.15 3.45
CA TRP A 93 18.14 -3.94 2.40
C TRP A 93 19.17 -4.64 1.51
N ARG A 94 20.30 -3.99 1.22
CA ARG A 94 21.35 -4.57 0.38
C ARG A 94 22.04 -5.74 1.07
N ALA A 95 22.28 -5.63 2.38
CA ALA A 95 22.81 -6.75 3.17
C ALA A 95 21.80 -7.91 3.26
N LEU A 96 20.52 -7.64 3.16
CA LEU A 96 19.45 -8.65 3.11
C LEU A 96 19.26 -9.23 1.69
N GLY A 97 19.95 -8.70 0.68
CA GLY A 97 19.89 -9.19 -0.70
C GLY A 97 18.77 -8.56 -1.54
N TYR A 98 18.27 -7.39 -1.16
CA TYR A 98 17.23 -6.67 -1.90
C TYR A 98 17.76 -5.36 -2.50
N THR A 99 17.13 -4.92 -3.57
CA THR A 99 17.29 -3.59 -4.14
C THR A 99 16.24 -2.66 -3.50
N PRO A 100 16.65 -1.67 -2.67
CA PRO A 100 15.71 -0.74 -2.07
C PRO A 100 15.15 0.24 -3.11
N GLY A 101 13.84 0.47 -3.03
CA GLY A 101 13.21 1.60 -3.69
C GLY A 101 13.41 2.91 -2.94
N GLU A 102 12.95 3.99 -3.53
CA GLU A 102 12.88 5.28 -2.85
C GLU A 102 11.60 5.36 -2.02
N PRO A 103 11.69 5.64 -0.71
CA PRO A 103 10.51 5.85 0.12
C PRO A 103 9.71 7.06 -0.37
N ARG A 104 8.40 6.89 -0.52
CA ARG A 104 7.50 7.94 -1.01
C ARG A 104 6.41 8.23 0.01
N VAL A 105 6.09 9.52 0.17
CA VAL A 105 5.08 10.00 1.11
C VAL A 105 3.77 10.27 0.39
N PHE A 106 2.69 9.78 0.98
CA PHE A 106 1.34 9.91 0.45
C PHE A 106 0.35 10.26 1.56
N GLU A 107 -0.82 10.74 1.16
CA GLU A 107 -2.01 10.91 2.00
C GLU A 107 -3.12 10.00 1.49
N LEU A 108 -3.86 9.34 2.37
CA LEU A 108 -5.06 8.59 1.96
C LEU A 108 -6.11 9.58 1.47
N TYR A 109 -6.44 9.51 0.19
CA TYR A 109 -7.40 10.41 -0.46
C TYR A 109 -8.82 9.81 -0.53
N ARG A 110 -8.92 8.58 -1.01
CA ARG A 110 -10.20 7.85 -1.12
C ARG A 110 -10.04 6.42 -0.61
N ARG A 111 -10.98 5.99 0.19
CA ARG A 111 -11.21 4.57 0.47
C ARG A 111 -12.56 4.18 -0.10
N VAL A 112 -12.56 3.21 -1.00
CA VAL A 112 -13.74 2.70 -1.69
C VAL A 112 -13.98 1.27 -1.26
N GLN A 113 -15.24 0.92 -1.02
CA GLN A 113 -15.66 -0.42 -0.63
C GLN A 113 -16.93 -0.79 -1.40
N PRO A 114 -17.19 -2.07 -1.65
CA PRO A 114 -18.49 -2.52 -2.12
C PRO A 114 -19.61 -2.03 -1.21
N ALA A 115 -20.75 -1.64 -1.78
CA ALA A 115 -21.91 -1.15 -1.00
C ALA A 115 -22.42 -2.19 0.01
N VAL A 116 -22.27 -3.49 -0.33
CA VAL A 116 -22.61 -4.61 0.55
C VAL A 116 -21.39 -5.49 0.71
N LEU A 117 -20.86 -5.54 1.91
CA LEU A 117 -19.80 -6.47 2.29
C LEU A 117 -20.39 -7.76 2.88
N PRO A 118 -19.77 -8.92 2.65
CA PRO A 118 -20.16 -10.16 3.29
C PRO A 118 -20.07 -10.07 4.83
N ASP A 119 -20.98 -10.73 5.51
CA ASP A 119 -20.93 -10.90 6.98
C ASP A 119 -20.90 -12.39 7.31
N PRO A 120 -19.82 -12.94 7.89
CA PRO A 120 -18.60 -12.21 8.29
C PRO A 120 -17.74 -11.79 7.10
N LEU A 121 -17.01 -10.67 7.28
CA LEU A 121 -16.05 -10.19 6.29
C LEU A 121 -14.96 -11.28 6.06
N PRO A 122 -14.69 -11.65 4.79
CA PRO A 122 -13.65 -12.63 4.51
C PRO A 122 -12.27 -12.11 4.91
N PRO A 123 -11.33 -13.00 5.24
CA PRO A 123 -9.96 -12.59 5.46
C PRO A 123 -9.36 -12.01 4.18
N VAL A 124 -8.60 -10.91 4.29
CA VAL A 124 -7.84 -10.39 3.16
C VAL A 124 -6.70 -11.35 2.84
N GLY A 125 -6.72 -11.93 1.65
CA GLY A 125 -5.71 -12.87 1.18
C GLY A 125 -4.72 -12.26 0.19
N CYS A 126 -5.06 -11.11 -0.41
CA CYS A 126 -4.21 -10.44 -1.39
C CYS A 126 -4.32 -8.92 -1.30
N TYR A 127 -3.18 -8.26 -1.49
CA TYR A 127 -3.03 -6.81 -1.54
C TYR A 127 -2.37 -6.39 -2.85
N PRO A 128 -3.12 -6.20 -3.95
CA PRO A 128 -2.60 -5.55 -5.14
C PRO A 128 -2.14 -4.13 -4.83
N ALA A 129 -0.94 -3.80 -5.28
CA ALA A 129 -0.34 -2.49 -5.14
C ALA A 129 0.13 -1.97 -6.49
N ALA A 130 -0.12 -0.70 -6.78
CA ALA A 130 0.32 -0.03 -7.98
C ALA A 130 0.67 1.43 -7.70
N PHE A 131 1.68 1.93 -8.42
CA PHE A 131 2.07 3.32 -8.42
C PHE A 131 1.76 3.92 -9.78
N PHE A 132 1.22 5.14 -9.78
CA PHE A 132 0.94 5.88 -11.00
C PHE A 132 1.61 7.25 -10.88
N SER A 133 2.15 7.73 -12.00
CA SER A 133 2.63 9.10 -12.14
C SER A 133 1.74 9.85 -13.11
N MET A 134 1.36 11.08 -12.74
CA MET A 134 0.50 11.90 -13.59
C MET A 134 1.31 12.54 -14.69
N ASN A 135 0.72 12.59 -15.88
CA ASN A 135 1.26 13.36 -17.00
C ASN A 135 1.01 14.86 -16.78
N ASP A 136 1.74 15.69 -17.51
CA ASP A 136 1.63 17.15 -17.43
C ASP A 136 0.18 17.66 -17.51
N GLY A 137 -0.20 18.52 -16.55
CA GLY A 137 -1.50 19.17 -16.49
C GLY A 137 -2.63 18.35 -15.86
N GLN A 138 -2.35 17.15 -15.41
CA GLN A 138 -3.28 16.34 -14.63
C GLN A 138 -2.86 16.32 -13.16
N THR A 139 -3.86 16.32 -12.26
CA THR A 139 -3.64 16.08 -10.84
C THR A 139 -4.07 14.69 -10.45
N ALA A 140 -3.38 14.11 -9.48
CA ALA A 140 -3.67 12.78 -8.98
C ALA A 140 -5.11 12.68 -8.44
N ARG A 141 -5.58 13.71 -7.73
CA ARG A 141 -6.95 13.75 -7.21
C ARG A 141 -8.00 13.77 -8.30
N ALA A 142 -7.83 14.62 -9.31
CA ALA A 142 -8.75 14.70 -10.44
C ALA A 142 -8.81 13.37 -11.22
N TRP A 143 -7.66 12.72 -11.37
CA TRP A 143 -7.59 11.42 -12.02
C TRP A 143 -8.32 10.32 -11.24
N VAL A 144 -8.11 10.25 -9.90
CA VAL A 144 -8.83 9.28 -9.04
C VAL A 144 -10.33 9.53 -9.08
N ASP A 145 -10.77 10.78 -8.97
CA ASP A 145 -12.21 11.10 -9.02
C ASP A 145 -12.81 10.76 -10.39
N GLY A 146 -12.09 11.00 -11.48
CA GLY A 146 -12.50 10.60 -12.84
C GLY A 146 -12.58 9.08 -13.02
N LEU A 147 -11.59 8.34 -12.52
CA LEU A 147 -11.58 6.89 -12.52
C LEU A 147 -12.81 6.32 -11.81
N LEU A 148 -13.05 6.78 -10.57
CA LEU A 148 -14.18 6.31 -9.77
C LEU A 148 -15.52 6.72 -10.36
N GLY A 149 -15.64 7.90 -10.96
CA GLY A 149 -16.85 8.33 -11.67
C GLY A 149 -17.14 7.48 -12.91
N THR A 150 -16.12 7.18 -13.70
CA THR A 150 -16.26 6.29 -14.89
C THR A 150 -16.64 4.87 -14.47
N GLU A 151 -16.08 4.37 -13.38
CA GLU A 151 -16.44 3.06 -12.81
C GLU A 151 -17.92 3.04 -12.38
N GLU A 152 -18.39 4.06 -11.67
CA GLU A 152 -19.80 4.18 -11.26
C GLU A 152 -20.75 4.20 -12.45
N GLU A 153 -20.43 4.97 -13.49
CA GLU A 153 -21.24 5.06 -14.72
C GLU A 153 -21.32 3.75 -15.49
N THR A 154 -20.23 2.95 -15.48
CA THR A 154 -20.12 1.73 -16.30
C THR A 154 -20.66 0.49 -15.60
N ILE A 155 -20.41 0.37 -14.29
CA ILE A 155 -20.64 -0.85 -13.51
C ILE A 155 -21.71 -0.63 -12.44
N GLY A 156 -21.95 0.62 -12.06
CA GLY A 156 -22.90 1.02 -11.02
C GLY A 156 -22.25 1.29 -9.68
N GLU A 157 -23.01 1.95 -8.79
CA GLU A 157 -22.55 2.40 -7.47
C GLU A 157 -22.19 1.25 -6.51
N ASP A 158 -22.74 0.06 -6.76
CA ASP A 158 -22.57 -1.09 -5.84
C ASP A 158 -21.15 -1.63 -5.78
N ARG A 159 -20.34 -1.46 -6.83
CA ARG A 159 -18.97 -1.98 -6.93
C ARG A 159 -18.83 -3.42 -6.43
N ALA A 160 -19.81 -4.25 -6.80
CA ALA A 160 -19.97 -5.62 -6.28
C ALA A 160 -19.05 -6.61 -7.00
N TYR A 161 -17.75 -6.40 -6.92
CA TYR A 161 -16.79 -7.33 -7.49
C TYR A 161 -16.58 -8.53 -6.55
N PRO A 162 -16.60 -9.77 -7.06
CA PRO A 162 -16.31 -10.96 -6.26
C PRO A 162 -14.95 -10.83 -5.56
N GLY A 163 -14.95 -11.00 -4.25
CA GLY A 163 -13.74 -10.95 -3.43
C GLY A 163 -13.19 -9.57 -3.10
N ALA A 164 -13.75 -8.48 -3.66
CA ALA A 164 -13.33 -7.13 -3.34
C ALA A 164 -13.71 -6.75 -1.89
N ILE A 165 -12.77 -6.16 -1.16
CA ILE A 165 -12.98 -5.70 0.22
C ILE A 165 -12.82 -4.19 0.31
N ALA A 166 -11.73 -3.64 -0.21
CA ALA A 166 -11.51 -2.20 -0.27
C ALA A 166 -10.44 -1.83 -1.30
N ALA A 167 -10.53 -0.60 -1.81
CA ALA A 167 -9.45 0.07 -2.55
C ALA A 167 -9.05 1.35 -1.81
N ASN A 168 -7.75 1.51 -1.53
CA ASN A 168 -7.21 2.65 -0.80
C ASN A 168 -6.33 3.46 -1.74
N PHE A 169 -6.87 4.57 -2.24
CA PHE A 169 -6.16 5.51 -3.10
C PHE A 169 -5.44 6.54 -2.26
N HIS A 170 -4.14 6.58 -2.37
CA HIS A 170 -3.29 7.56 -1.73
C HIS A 170 -2.74 8.50 -2.79
N VAL A 171 -2.59 9.78 -2.47
CA VAL A 171 -2.01 10.79 -3.37
C VAL A 171 -0.78 11.42 -2.75
N SER A 172 0.22 11.75 -3.56
CA SER A 172 1.40 12.48 -3.10
C SER A 172 1.05 13.93 -2.75
N ALA A 173 1.86 14.55 -1.88
CA ALA A 173 1.61 15.92 -1.41
C ALA A 173 1.61 16.96 -2.54
N ASP A 174 2.41 16.74 -3.59
CA ASP A 174 2.49 17.57 -4.80
C ASP A 174 1.40 17.24 -5.84
N ASP A 175 0.50 16.31 -5.53
CA ASP A 175 -0.59 15.84 -6.38
C ASP A 175 -0.14 15.27 -7.75
N SER A 176 1.10 14.77 -7.84
CA SER A 176 1.71 14.23 -9.06
C SER A 176 1.72 12.70 -9.11
N GLY A 177 1.49 12.04 -8.00
CA GLY A 177 1.59 10.58 -7.87
C GLY A 177 0.44 9.95 -7.10
N ILE A 178 0.14 8.71 -7.44
CA ILE A 178 -0.85 7.87 -6.77
C ILE A 178 -0.18 6.58 -6.33
N PHE A 179 -0.52 6.14 -5.12
CA PHE A 179 -0.29 4.79 -4.65
C PHE A 179 -1.64 4.15 -4.34
N LEU A 180 -1.96 3.09 -5.06
CA LEU A 180 -3.14 2.26 -4.82
C LEU A 180 -2.73 1.01 -4.06
N LEU A 181 -3.39 0.75 -2.93
CA LEU A 181 -3.30 -0.51 -2.19
C LEU A 181 -4.71 -1.05 -1.98
N SER A 182 -5.05 -2.11 -2.67
CA SER A 182 -6.38 -2.73 -2.57
C SER A 182 -6.36 -3.99 -1.72
N GLU A 183 -7.52 -4.36 -1.18
CA GLU A 183 -7.74 -5.47 -0.27
C GLU A 183 -8.70 -6.47 -0.92
N TRP A 184 -8.28 -7.72 -1.09
CA TRP A 184 -9.03 -8.77 -1.77
C TRP A 184 -9.05 -10.07 -0.96
N ALA A 185 -10.13 -10.82 -1.04
CA ALA A 185 -10.24 -12.12 -0.40
C ALA A 185 -9.21 -13.13 -0.95
N SER A 186 -8.88 -13.04 -2.25
CA SER A 186 -7.86 -13.89 -2.88
C SER A 186 -7.12 -13.19 -4.03
N GLU A 187 -5.93 -13.69 -4.36
CA GLU A 187 -5.16 -13.24 -5.53
C GLU A 187 -5.90 -13.56 -6.85
N ALA A 188 -6.58 -14.70 -6.92
CA ALA A 188 -7.29 -15.11 -8.13
C ALA A 188 -8.42 -14.12 -8.48
N GLU A 189 -9.21 -13.70 -7.49
CA GLU A 189 -10.29 -12.71 -7.67
C GLU A 189 -9.74 -11.35 -8.04
N ALA A 190 -8.65 -10.91 -7.39
CA ALA A 190 -7.95 -9.68 -7.74
C ALA A 190 -7.46 -9.67 -9.19
N LEU A 191 -6.87 -10.77 -9.67
CA LEU A 191 -6.38 -10.89 -11.04
C LEU A 191 -7.52 -10.85 -12.08
N VAL A 192 -8.66 -11.47 -11.77
CA VAL A 192 -9.84 -11.41 -12.66
C VAL A 192 -10.29 -9.96 -12.81
N HIS A 193 -10.43 -9.22 -11.71
CA HIS A 193 -10.85 -7.82 -11.74
C HIS A 193 -9.82 -6.93 -12.46
N ILE A 194 -8.53 -7.08 -12.16
CA ILE A 194 -7.48 -6.28 -12.80
C ILE A 194 -7.55 -6.42 -14.32
N LYS A 195 -7.64 -7.64 -14.83
CA LYS A 195 -7.69 -7.91 -16.29
C LYS A 195 -8.98 -7.49 -16.95
N ALA A 196 -10.11 -7.69 -16.27
CA ALA A 196 -11.42 -7.43 -16.87
C ALA A 196 -11.80 -5.95 -16.84
N GLU A 197 -11.43 -5.24 -15.78
CA GLU A 197 -11.94 -3.90 -15.50
C GLU A 197 -10.82 -2.85 -15.49
N ILE A 198 -9.72 -3.10 -14.76
CA ILE A 198 -8.71 -2.08 -14.55
C ILE A 198 -7.82 -1.86 -15.77
N GLU A 199 -7.30 -2.91 -16.41
CA GLU A 199 -6.44 -2.77 -17.59
C GLU A 199 -7.14 -2.04 -18.74
N PRO A 200 -8.39 -2.38 -19.12
CA PRO A 200 -9.11 -1.65 -20.18
C PRO A 200 -9.40 -0.19 -19.79
N LEU A 201 -9.69 0.07 -18.51
CA LEU A 201 -9.97 1.41 -18.03
C LEU A 201 -8.73 2.29 -18.06
N LEU A 202 -7.58 1.76 -17.68
CA LEU A 202 -6.30 2.47 -17.77
C LEU A 202 -5.91 2.81 -19.21
N GLU A 203 -6.14 1.88 -20.16
CA GLU A 203 -5.95 2.14 -21.59
C GLU A 203 -6.86 3.28 -22.09
N TYR A 204 -8.12 3.27 -21.67
CA TYR A 204 -9.09 4.30 -22.06
C TYR A 204 -8.73 5.68 -21.50
N MET A 205 -8.31 5.73 -20.25
CA MET A 205 -7.99 7.00 -19.59
C MET A 205 -6.64 7.60 -20.03
N GLY A 206 -5.64 6.81 -20.37
CA GLY A 206 -4.38 7.21 -21.03
C GLY A 206 -3.55 8.34 -20.39
N GLN A 207 -3.91 8.78 -19.17
CA GLN A 207 -3.39 10.01 -18.55
C GLN A 207 -2.41 9.77 -17.41
N ALA A 208 -2.15 8.50 -17.09
CA ALA A 208 -1.23 8.11 -16.04
C ALA A 208 -0.24 7.08 -16.55
N GLU A 209 1.02 7.21 -16.18
CA GLU A 209 1.98 6.13 -16.35
C GLU A 209 1.88 5.19 -15.16
N ALA A 210 1.42 3.97 -15.45
CA ALA A 210 1.40 2.91 -14.45
C ALA A 210 2.80 2.29 -14.31
N GLY A 211 3.31 2.27 -13.10
CA GLY A 211 4.43 1.40 -12.75
C GLY A 211 4.00 -0.08 -12.79
N PRO A 212 4.94 -1.03 -12.73
CA PRO A 212 4.60 -2.44 -12.66
C PRO A 212 3.77 -2.69 -11.40
N GLY A 213 2.50 -3.11 -11.58
CA GLY A 213 1.64 -3.52 -10.47
C GLY A 213 2.15 -4.82 -9.86
N ARG A 214 2.16 -4.91 -8.54
CA ARG A 214 2.55 -6.11 -7.80
C ARG A 214 1.44 -6.56 -6.88
N ARG A 215 1.49 -7.80 -6.45
CA ARG A 215 0.55 -8.38 -5.51
C ARG A 215 1.31 -8.86 -4.29
N TYR A 216 0.72 -8.60 -3.13
CA TYR A 216 1.34 -8.90 -1.85
C TYR A 216 0.42 -9.69 -0.95
N THR A 217 1.00 -10.40 -0.01
CA THR A 217 0.32 -10.96 1.16
C THR A 217 0.83 -10.23 2.41
N PHE A 218 -0.06 -10.02 3.36
CA PHE A 218 0.33 -9.42 4.64
C PHE A 218 1.22 -10.36 5.44
N HIS A 219 2.33 -9.85 5.97
CA HIS A 219 3.27 -10.62 6.77
C HIS A 219 3.19 -10.28 8.27
N ALA A 220 3.39 -9.01 8.63
CA ALA A 220 3.34 -8.57 10.01
C ALA A 220 3.17 -7.05 10.13
N THR A 221 2.68 -6.59 11.28
CA THR A 221 2.66 -5.18 11.67
C THR A 221 3.41 -4.99 12.98
N ALA A 222 4.23 -3.94 13.07
CA ALA A 222 4.75 -3.42 14.31
C ALA A 222 3.99 -2.14 14.69
N ALA A 223 3.61 -2.02 15.97
CA ALA A 223 2.96 -0.86 16.52
C ALA A 223 3.35 -0.67 18.00
N THR A 224 3.20 0.53 18.54
CA THR A 224 3.29 0.73 19.99
C THR A 224 2.09 0.11 20.67
N ALA A 225 2.31 -0.59 21.78
CA ALA A 225 1.21 -1.00 22.63
C ALA A 225 0.49 0.28 23.11
N GLY A 226 -0.78 0.41 22.75
CA GLY A 226 -1.65 1.50 23.22
C GLY A 226 -1.92 1.42 24.73
#